data_04f3552960f989a2c6ec26ce2d2905e1
#
_entry.id   04f3552960f989a2c6ec26ce2d2905e1
#
_cell.length_a   1.000
_cell.length_b   1.000
_cell.length_c   1.000
_cell.angle_alpha   90.00
_cell.angle_beta   90.00
_cell.angle_gamma   90.00
#
_symmetry.space_group_name_H-M   'P 1'
#
loop_
_entity.id
_entity.type
_entity.pdbx_description
1 polymer ?
#
loop_
_entity_poly.entity_id
_entity_poly.type
_entity_poly.pdbx_seq_one_letter_code
_entity_poly.pdbx_strand_id
1 'polypeptide(L)'
;MSNQWVHVQGGSFLMGSMRHYPEERPERIVQVGDFSIQQFLVRNADFAEFVAATGYVTVAELQGHSHVFRMTENPVPLNNPDLWWKAEQGACWRNPRPGQALPQDLPNHPVVHIALADAKAYAAWCGGRLPTEAEWEYAAKGGITAAANNTEFAWGNEFAPAGQRMAHVWQGAFPWYYALGSEPTTVAVGQFPANALGLFDMIGNVWEWTQSAFSEQAACCSCSPQQDDTRLWTMKGGSHLCAAEYCLRYRPAARMGVAGSNTTSHIGFRCVKDS
;
A
#
# COMPACT_ATOMS: atom_id res chain seq x y z
N MET A 1 -5.07 -10.55 17.23
CA MET A 1 -6.42 -10.41 16.63
C MET A 1 -6.35 -11.04 15.25
N SER A 2 -7.28 -11.92 14.88
CA SER A 2 -7.35 -12.45 13.50
C SER A 2 -7.77 -11.34 12.55
N ASN A 3 -7.20 -11.29 11.34
CA ASN A 3 -7.59 -10.31 10.33
C ASN A 3 -9.02 -10.64 9.85
N GLN A 4 -9.96 -9.75 10.14
CA GLN A 4 -11.37 -9.97 9.83
C GLN A 4 -11.66 -9.59 8.37
N TRP A 5 -12.67 -10.27 7.79
CA TRP A 5 -13.19 -9.94 6.48
C TRP A 5 -14.39 -9.01 6.62
N VAL A 6 -14.33 -7.86 5.97
CA VAL A 6 -15.41 -6.87 5.92
C VAL A 6 -16.13 -7.05 4.58
N HIS A 7 -17.42 -7.31 4.62
CA HIS A 7 -18.24 -7.36 3.40
C HIS A 7 -18.45 -5.95 2.85
N VAL A 8 -18.19 -5.78 1.57
CA VAL A 8 -18.38 -4.54 0.82
C VAL A 8 -19.44 -4.77 -0.24
N GLN A 9 -20.58 -4.12 -0.06
CA GLN A 9 -21.62 -4.11 -1.08
C GLN A 9 -21.12 -3.38 -2.32
N GLY A 10 -21.25 -3.99 -3.48
CA GLY A 10 -20.87 -3.42 -4.76
C GLY A 10 -21.71 -2.21 -5.15
N GLY A 11 -21.21 -1.46 -6.12
CA GLY A 11 -21.89 -0.27 -6.60
C GLY A 11 -21.07 0.48 -7.65
N SER A 12 -21.61 1.59 -8.14
CA SER A 12 -20.91 2.49 -9.06
C SER A 12 -20.27 3.63 -8.30
N PHE A 13 -19.06 4.01 -8.70
CA PHE A 13 -18.36 5.15 -8.09
C PHE A 13 -17.51 5.90 -9.11
N LEU A 14 -17.14 7.13 -8.79
CA LEU A 14 -16.23 7.94 -9.58
C LEU A 14 -14.78 7.58 -9.18
N MET A 15 -14.11 6.82 -10.05
CA MET A 15 -12.72 6.41 -9.89
C MET A 15 -11.77 7.42 -10.50
N GLY A 16 -10.61 7.62 -9.85
CA GLY A 16 -9.57 8.54 -10.33
C GLY A 16 -9.74 9.97 -9.82
N SER A 17 -8.91 10.88 -10.34
CA SER A 17 -8.93 12.31 -10.03
C SER A 17 -8.37 13.14 -11.17
N MET A 18 -8.96 14.31 -11.42
CA MET A 18 -8.42 15.31 -12.35
C MET A 18 -7.49 16.33 -11.67
N ARG A 19 -7.36 16.26 -10.33
CA ARG A 19 -6.75 17.33 -9.52
C ARG A 19 -5.24 17.18 -9.32
N HIS A 20 -4.70 15.95 -9.44
CA HIS A 20 -3.32 15.64 -9.06
C HIS A 20 -2.52 15.05 -10.23
N TYR A 21 -2.00 13.85 -10.07
CA TYR A 21 -1.06 13.25 -11.01
C TYR A 21 -1.73 12.80 -12.32
N PRO A 22 -1.03 12.91 -13.46
CA PRO A 22 -1.56 12.51 -14.77
C PRO A 22 -2.07 11.08 -14.82
N GLU A 23 -1.41 10.16 -14.12
CA GLU A 23 -1.77 8.74 -14.07
C GLU A 23 -3.09 8.46 -13.34
N GLU A 24 -3.62 9.41 -12.58
CA GLU A 24 -4.92 9.28 -11.91
C GLU A 24 -6.09 9.56 -12.88
N ARG A 25 -5.81 10.18 -14.02
CA ARG A 25 -6.81 10.62 -15.03
C ARG A 25 -7.16 9.53 -16.02
N PRO A 26 -8.34 9.60 -16.68
CA PRO A 26 -9.44 10.51 -16.35
C PRO A 26 -10.29 10.01 -15.19
N GLU A 27 -11.05 10.89 -14.57
CA GLU A 27 -12.17 10.46 -13.72
C GLU A 27 -13.17 9.68 -14.56
N ARG A 28 -13.62 8.51 -14.05
CA ARG A 28 -14.57 7.64 -14.77
C ARG A 28 -15.49 6.91 -13.81
N ILE A 29 -16.73 6.68 -14.23
CA ILE A 29 -17.65 5.81 -13.47
C ILE A 29 -17.21 4.36 -13.67
N VAL A 30 -17.02 3.65 -12.56
CA VAL A 30 -16.66 2.23 -12.52
C VAL A 30 -17.67 1.48 -11.67
N GLN A 31 -18.09 0.31 -12.15
CA GLN A 31 -18.94 -0.63 -11.41
C GLN A 31 -18.05 -1.65 -10.72
N VAL A 32 -18.30 -1.87 -9.43
CA VAL A 32 -17.67 -2.91 -8.62
C VAL A 32 -18.76 -3.87 -8.13
N GLY A 33 -18.50 -5.17 -8.20
CA GLY A 33 -19.38 -6.20 -7.61
C GLY A 33 -19.22 -6.29 -6.09
N ASP A 34 -20.02 -7.14 -5.45
CA ASP A 34 -19.85 -7.45 -4.03
C ASP A 34 -18.55 -8.22 -3.79
N PHE A 35 -17.85 -7.91 -2.71
CA PHE A 35 -16.65 -8.62 -2.29
C PHE A 35 -16.43 -8.48 -0.78
N SER A 36 -15.51 -9.26 -0.23
CA SER A 36 -15.06 -9.08 1.14
C SER A 36 -13.58 -8.68 1.15
N ILE A 37 -13.19 -7.75 2.01
CA ILE A 37 -11.81 -7.23 2.12
C ILE A 37 -11.29 -7.39 3.53
N GLN A 38 -9.99 -7.65 3.69
CA GLN A 38 -9.37 -7.67 5.01
C GLN A 38 -9.43 -6.31 5.68
N GLN A 39 -9.85 -6.28 6.95
CA GLN A 39 -9.99 -5.07 7.75
C GLN A 39 -8.67 -4.32 7.91
N PHE A 40 -7.58 -5.07 8.08
CA PHE A 40 -6.21 -4.57 8.23
C PHE A 40 -5.32 -5.02 7.07
N LEU A 41 -4.20 -4.35 6.90
CA LEU A 41 -3.05 -4.86 6.15
C LEU A 41 -2.65 -6.23 6.68
N VAL A 42 -2.09 -7.11 5.84
CA VAL A 42 -1.48 -8.36 6.29
C VAL A 42 -0.30 -8.03 7.20
N ARG A 43 -0.35 -8.54 8.43
CA ARG A 43 0.69 -8.28 9.44
C ARG A 43 1.81 -9.28 9.35
N ASN A 44 2.95 -8.96 9.96
CA ASN A 44 4.06 -9.92 10.10
C ASN A 44 3.61 -11.22 10.79
N ALA A 45 2.72 -11.14 11.80
CA ALA A 45 2.18 -12.34 12.46
C ALA A 45 1.38 -13.23 11.49
N ASP A 46 0.48 -12.61 10.69
CA ASP A 46 -0.33 -13.35 9.71
C ASP A 46 0.56 -13.99 8.62
N PHE A 47 1.57 -13.27 8.16
CA PHE A 47 2.51 -13.78 7.16
C PHE A 47 3.41 -14.88 7.71
N ALA A 48 3.79 -14.80 8.99
CA ALA A 48 4.54 -15.85 9.68
C ALA A 48 3.76 -17.16 9.75
N GLU A 49 2.45 -17.12 9.99
CA GLU A 49 1.57 -18.31 9.95
C GLU A 49 1.57 -18.96 8.56
N PHE A 50 1.46 -18.17 7.50
CA PHE A 50 1.56 -18.64 6.12
C PHE A 50 2.89 -19.35 5.85
N VAL A 51 4.00 -18.69 6.20
CA VAL A 51 5.33 -19.28 5.99
C VAL A 51 5.52 -20.54 6.82
N ALA A 52 5.06 -20.58 8.06
CA ALA A 52 5.14 -21.77 8.91
C ALA A 52 4.33 -22.94 8.32
N ALA A 53 3.17 -22.66 7.72
CA ALA A 53 2.30 -23.69 7.15
C ALA A 53 2.80 -24.23 5.79
N THR A 54 3.54 -23.42 5.02
CA THR A 54 3.86 -23.74 3.60
C THR A 54 5.35 -23.90 3.32
N GLY A 55 6.22 -23.42 4.21
CA GLY A 55 7.66 -23.33 3.94
C GLY A 55 8.02 -22.30 2.86
N TYR A 56 7.13 -21.32 2.58
CA TYR A 56 7.33 -20.35 1.53
C TYR A 56 8.58 -19.48 1.78
N VAL A 57 9.36 -19.27 0.72
CA VAL A 57 10.53 -18.37 0.72
C VAL A 57 10.24 -17.20 -0.19
N THR A 58 10.33 -15.97 0.33
CA THR A 58 9.99 -14.75 -0.41
C THR A 58 11.04 -14.38 -1.44
N VAL A 59 10.64 -13.52 -2.40
CA VAL A 59 11.56 -12.99 -3.43
C VAL A 59 12.75 -12.29 -2.79
N ALA A 60 12.54 -11.49 -1.74
CA ALA A 60 13.61 -10.81 -1.02
C ALA A 60 14.59 -11.80 -0.35
N GLU A 61 14.08 -12.88 0.25
CA GLU A 61 14.90 -13.94 0.85
C GLU A 61 15.71 -14.69 -0.23
N LEU A 62 15.11 -14.98 -1.39
CA LEU A 62 15.80 -15.63 -2.52
C LEU A 62 16.89 -14.75 -3.13
N GLN A 63 16.66 -13.44 -3.23
CA GLN A 63 17.63 -12.46 -3.72
C GLN A 63 18.73 -12.18 -2.70
N GLY A 64 18.48 -12.47 -1.42
CA GLY A 64 19.41 -12.17 -0.33
C GLY A 64 19.50 -10.69 0.04
N HIS A 65 18.71 -9.82 -0.58
CA HIS A 65 18.67 -8.37 -0.31
C HIS A 65 17.31 -7.78 -0.66
N SER A 66 17.08 -6.57 -0.15
CA SER A 66 15.93 -5.73 -0.53
C SER A 66 16.27 -4.26 -0.30
N HIS A 67 15.43 -3.36 -0.82
CA HIS A 67 15.66 -1.92 -0.68
C HIS A 67 15.07 -1.39 0.63
N VAL A 68 15.93 -0.71 1.39
CA VAL A 68 15.59 -0.08 2.66
C VAL A 68 15.71 1.43 2.51
N PHE A 69 14.70 2.16 3.03
CA PHE A 69 14.79 3.61 3.11
C PHE A 69 15.77 4.01 4.20
N ARG A 70 16.65 4.96 3.88
CA ARG A 70 17.58 5.61 4.81
C ARG A 70 17.44 7.12 4.70
N MET A 71 17.20 7.78 5.83
CA MET A 71 17.21 9.24 5.87
C MET A 71 18.57 9.77 5.41
N THR A 72 18.56 10.89 4.70
CA THR A 72 19.79 11.63 4.39
C THR A 72 20.12 12.59 5.52
N GLU A 73 21.40 12.93 5.69
CA GLU A 73 21.84 13.85 6.76
C GLU A 73 21.43 15.30 6.46
N ASN A 74 21.27 15.63 5.19
CA ASN A 74 21.00 16.99 4.70
C ASN A 74 19.95 16.95 3.58
N PRO A 75 19.35 18.10 3.23
CA PRO A 75 18.50 18.21 2.05
C PRO A 75 19.22 17.75 0.79
N VAL A 76 18.53 16.97 -0.04
CA VAL A 76 19.04 16.43 -1.30
C VAL A 76 18.04 16.66 -2.44
N PRO A 77 18.48 16.62 -3.71
CA PRO A 77 17.58 16.69 -4.86
C PRO A 77 16.56 15.54 -4.84
N LEU A 78 15.26 15.84 -4.92
CA LEU A 78 14.18 14.85 -4.82
C LEU A 78 13.95 14.01 -6.10
N ASN A 79 14.69 14.29 -7.16
CA ASN A 79 14.64 13.56 -8.43
C ASN A 79 15.66 12.40 -8.52
N ASN A 80 16.42 12.14 -7.46
CA ASN A 80 17.36 11.01 -7.40
C ASN A 80 17.09 10.12 -6.18
N PRO A 81 16.22 9.10 -6.32
CA PRO A 81 15.83 8.21 -5.23
C PRO A 81 16.98 7.34 -4.70
N ASP A 82 18.06 7.13 -5.44
CA ASP A 82 19.21 6.34 -4.98
C ASP A 82 19.94 7.01 -3.78
N LEU A 83 19.64 8.27 -3.51
CA LEU A 83 20.21 8.97 -2.36
C LEU A 83 19.64 8.43 -1.03
N TRP A 84 18.40 7.94 -1.00
CA TRP A 84 17.74 7.42 0.21
C TRP A 84 17.28 5.97 0.11
N TRP A 85 17.29 5.34 -1.08
CA TRP A 85 17.06 3.91 -1.21
C TRP A 85 18.38 3.16 -1.27
N LYS A 86 18.56 2.18 -0.38
CA LYS A 86 19.76 1.35 -0.31
C LYS A 86 19.41 -0.12 -0.42
N ALA A 87 20.04 -0.84 -1.35
CA ALA A 87 19.97 -2.29 -1.39
C ALA A 87 20.78 -2.85 -0.20
N GLU A 88 20.10 -3.50 0.73
CA GLU A 88 20.71 -4.01 1.95
C GLU A 88 20.65 -5.54 2.01
N GLN A 89 21.80 -6.14 2.25
CA GLN A 89 21.92 -7.59 2.40
C GLN A 89 21.15 -8.08 3.63
N GLY A 90 20.41 -9.17 3.46
CA GLY A 90 19.59 -9.76 4.51
C GLY A 90 18.30 -9.00 4.83
N ALA A 91 18.00 -7.89 4.11
CA ALA A 91 16.72 -7.21 4.25
C ALA A 91 15.59 -8.08 3.66
N CYS A 92 14.60 -8.39 4.47
CA CYS A 92 13.41 -9.17 4.12
C CYS A 92 12.31 -8.92 5.15
N TRP A 93 11.17 -9.56 5.02
CA TRP A 93 10.04 -9.40 5.93
C TRP A 93 10.37 -9.75 7.41
N ARG A 94 11.29 -10.71 7.66
CA ARG A 94 11.74 -11.09 9.01
C ARG A 94 12.72 -10.09 9.60
N ASN A 95 13.45 -9.39 8.76
CA ASN A 95 14.49 -8.43 9.13
C ASN A 95 14.37 -7.18 8.24
N PRO A 96 13.31 -6.38 8.45
CA PRO A 96 13.01 -5.26 7.54
C PRO A 96 14.04 -4.14 7.56
N ARG A 97 14.92 -4.10 8.57
CA ARG A 97 15.98 -3.08 8.71
C ARG A 97 17.24 -3.71 9.30
N PRO A 98 18.08 -4.36 8.49
CA PRO A 98 19.31 -4.99 8.96
C PRO A 98 20.19 -4.04 9.77
N GLY A 99 20.74 -4.55 10.88
CA GLY A 99 21.59 -3.75 11.77
C GLY A 99 20.86 -2.81 12.73
N GLN A 100 19.54 -2.78 12.72
CA GLN A 100 18.74 -2.00 13.67
C GLN A 100 17.89 -2.89 14.58
N ALA A 101 17.60 -2.39 15.79
CA ALA A 101 16.68 -3.06 16.69
C ALA A 101 15.27 -3.03 16.10
N LEU A 102 14.60 -4.19 16.12
CA LEU A 102 13.23 -4.30 15.65
C LEU A 102 12.25 -3.84 16.75
N PRO A 103 11.11 -3.21 16.38
CA PRO A 103 10.07 -2.89 17.32
C PRO A 103 9.57 -4.14 18.06
N GLN A 104 9.28 -4.03 19.35
CA GLN A 104 8.73 -5.16 20.12
C GLN A 104 7.37 -5.63 19.61
N ASP A 105 6.59 -4.72 19.03
CA ASP A 105 5.29 -4.97 18.44
C ASP A 105 5.33 -5.25 16.94
N LEU A 106 6.52 -5.50 16.36
CA LEU A 106 6.70 -5.85 14.94
C LEU A 106 5.70 -6.90 14.42
N PRO A 107 5.30 -7.93 15.19
CA PRO A 107 4.26 -8.86 14.75
C PRO A 107 2.94 -8.21 14.34
N ASN A 108 2.61 -7.02 14.88
CA ASN A 108 1.41 -6.26 14.55
C ASN A 108 1.61 -5.22 13.44
N HIS A 109 2.84 -5.00 12.98
CA HIS A 109 3.12 -4.12 11.84
C HIS A 109 2.75 -4.80 10.52
N PRO A 110 2.40 -4.05 9.47
CA PRO A 110 2.22 -4.63 8.14
C PRO A 110 3.51 -5.31 7.69
N VAL A 111 3.36 -6.46 7.05
CA VAL A 111 4.49 -7.13 6.41
C VAL A 111 5.01 -6.29 5.25
N VAL A 112 6.33 -6.18 5.15
CA VAL A 112 7.01 -5.40 4.09
C VAL A 112 8.08 -6.23 3.39
N HIS A 113 8.74 -5.68 2.39
CA HIS A 113 9.67 -6.40 1.49
C HIS A 113 9.01 -7.53 0.72
N ILE A 114 7.75 -7.35 0.37
CA ILE A 114 6.88 -8.32 -0.29
C ILE A 114 6.77 -7.97 -1.77
N ALA A 115 7.23 -8.88 -2.63
CA ALA A 115 6.98 -8.81 -4.06
C ALA A 115 5.53 -9.20 -4.40
N LEU A 116 5.08 -8.87 -5.60
CA LEU A 116 3.73 -9.24 -6.05
C LEU A 116 3.47 -10.76 -6.01
N ALA A 117 4.49 -11.57 -6.33
CA ALA A 117 4.39 -13.03 -6.27
C ALA A 117 4.16 -13.53 -4.83
N ASP A 118 4.86 -12.93 -3.85
CA ASP A 118 4.71 -13.27 -2.44
C ASP A 118 3.30 -12.93 -1.95
N ALA A 119 2.80 -11.73 -2.29
CA ALA A 119 1.47 -11.29 -1.93
C ALA A 119 0.37 -12.20 -2.54
N LYS A 120 0.53 -12.61 -3.80
CA LYS A 120 -0.39 -13.55 -4.47
C LYS A 120 -0.37 -14.94 -3.83
N ALA A 121 0.82 -15.45 -3.46
CA ALA A 121 0.96 -16.73 -2.79
C ALA A 121 0.24 -16.74 -1.43
N TYR A 122 0.44 -15.70 -0.62
CA TYR A 122 -0.30 -15.54 0.63
C TYR A 122 -1.81 -15.43 0.40
N ALA A 123 -2.25 -14.63 -0.56
CA ALA A 123 -3.66 -14.43 -0.86
C ALA A 123 -4.35 -15.76 -1.25
N ALA A 124 -3.71 -16.57 -2.10
CA ALA A 124 -4.21 -17.89 -2.46
C ALA A 124 -4.28 -18.84 -1.23
N TRP A 125 -3.27 -18.83 -0.36
CA TRP A 125 -3.23 -19.64 0.85
C TRP A 125 -4.39 -19.30 1.80
N CYS A 126 -4.69 -18.00 2.00
CA CYS A 126 -5.81 -17.60 2.87
C CYS A 126 -7.19 -17.69 2.19
N GLY A 127 -7.26 -18.29 0.99
CA GLY A 127 -8.51 -18.49 0.23
C GLY A 127 -9.07 -17.19 -0.34
N GLY A 128 -8.21 -16.26 -0.72
CA GLY A 128 -8.55 -14.99 -1.33
C GLY A 128 -7.67 -14.67 -2.56
N ARG A 129 -7.68 -13.41 -2.93
CA ARG A 129 -6.86 -12.81 -4.00
C ARG A 129 -6.45 -11.38 -3.62
N LEU A 130 -5.58 -10.76 -4.38
CA LEU A 130 -5.35 -9.31 -4.28
C LEU A 130 -6.57 -8.55 -4.83
N PRO A 131 -6.87 -7.35 -4.31
CA PRO A 131 -7.89 -6.49 -4.88
C PRO A 131 -7.52 -6.05 -6.29
N THR A 132 -8.50 -5.81 -7.13
CA THR A 132 -8.33 -4.94 -8.29
C THR A 132 -8.11 -3.50 -7.81
N GLU A 133 -7.54 -2.67 -8.66
CA GLU A 133 -7.40 -1.25 -8.38
C GLU A 133 -8.75 -0.57 -8.06
N ALA A 134 -9.80 -0.95 -8.81
CA ALA A 134 -11.14 -0.42 -8.62
C ALA A 134 -11.77 -0.83 -7.28
N GLU A 135 -11.65 -2.11 -6.89
CA GLU A 135 -12.13 -2.60 -5.59
C GLU A 135 -11.41 -1.90 -4.44
N TRP A 136 -10.08 -1.74 -4.57
CA TRP A 136 -9.28 -1.07 -3.55
C TRP A 136 -9.71 0.40 -3.38
N GLU A 137 -9.84 1.15 -4.49
CA GLU A 137 -10.21 2.57 -4.45
C GLU A 137 -11.65 2.75 -3.94
N TYR A 138 -12.57 1.88 -4.37
CA TYR A 138 -13.96 1.87 -3.90
C TYR A 138 -14.03 1.65 -2.39
N ALA A 139 -13.30 0.66 -1.87
CA ALA A 139 -13.22 0.38 -0.44
C ALA A 139 -12.56 1.52 0.34
N ALA A 140 -11.49 2.13 -0.19
CA ALA A 140 -10.82 3.28 0.43
C ALA A 140 -11.74 4.50 0.53
N LYS A 141 -12.61 4.73 -0.46
CA LYS A 141 -13.63 5.78 -0.47
C LYS A 141 -14.86 5.48 0.41
N GLY A 142 -14.87 4.33 1.13
CA GLY A 142 -15.93 3.97 2.06
C GLY A 142 -17.14 3.28 1.43
N GLY A 143 -17.01 2.72 0.23
CA GLY A 143 -18.07 1.98 -0.46
C GLY A 143 -19.21 2.87 -0.96
N ILE A 144 -20.39 2.29 -1.13
CA ILE A 144 -21.53 2.96 -1.76
C ILE A 144 -22.01 4.23 -1.02
N THR A 145 -21.83 4.28 0.31
CA THR A 145 -22.32 5.40 1.14
C THR A 145 -21.46 6.65 1.03
N ALA A 146 -20.15 6.51 0.77
CA ALA A 146 -19.18 7.60 0.75
C ALA A 146 -18.64 7.88 -0.67
N ALA A 147 -18.67 6.91 -1.57
CA ALA A 147 -18.10 7.03 -2.92
C ALA A 147 -18.75 8.12 -3.78
N ALA A 148 -19.99 8.51 -3.49
CA ALA A 148 -20.68 9.59 -4.19
C ALA A 148 -20.05 10.97 -3.95
N ASN A 149 -19.28 11.16 -2.88
CA ASN A 149 -18.74 12.45 -2.48
C ASN A 149 -17.38 12.78 -3.09
N ASN A 150 -16.71 11.84 -3.78
CA ASN A 150 -15.38 11.99 -4.40
C ASN A 150 -14.41 12.84 -3.56
N THR A 151 -14.27 12.45 -2.28
CA THR A 151 -13.43 13.15 -1.31
C THR A 151 -11.95 13.00 -1.63
N GLU A 152 -11.14 13.96 -1.19
CA GLU A 152 -9.69 13.96 -1.38
C GLU A 152 -9.00 12.80 -0.65
N PHE A 153 -9.43 12.53 0.60
CA PHE A 153 -8.90 11.46 1.45
C PHE A 153 -10.01 10.45 1.78
N ALA A 154 -9.63 9.32 2.35
CA ALA A 154 -10.56 8.28 2.80
C ALA A 154 -11.56 8.76 3.88
N TRP A 155 -11.28 9.86 4.53
CA TRP A 155 -12.08 10.45 5.62
C TRP A 155 -12.72 11.80 5.29
N GLY A 156 -12.49 12.36 4.10
CA GLY A 156 -13.03 13.65 3.70
C GLY A 156 -12.03 14.51 2.91
N ASN A 157 -12.21 15.83 2.93
CA ASN A 157 -11.39 16.75 2.14
C ASN A 157 -10.29 17.45 2.96
N GLU A 158 -10.34 17.38 4.27
CA GLU A 158 -9.35 17.97 5.15
C GLU A 158 -8.32 16.92 5.58
N PHE A 159 -7.02 17.22 5.39
CA PHE A 159 -5.94 16.27 5.71
C PHE A 159 -5.89 15.91 7.21
N ALA A 160 -6.07 16.90 8.07
CA ALA A 160 -6.03 16.73 9.52
C ALA A 160 -7.25 17.41 10.18
N PRO A 161 -8.46 16.81 10.09
CA PRO A 161 -9.67 17.38 10.61
C PRO A 161 -9.53 17.62 12.13
N ALA A 162 -9.83 18.84 12.57
CA ALA A 162 -9.63 19.30 13.94
C ALA A 162 -8.20 19.07 14.50
N GLY A 163 -7.19 19.05 13.62
CA GLY A 163 -5.80 18.77 13.98
C GLY A 163 -5.48 17.29 14.24
N GLN A 164 -6.43 16.39 14.05
CA GLN A 164 -6.24 14.96 14.25
C GLN A 164 -5.45 14.34 13.10
N ARG A 165 -4.41 13.58 13.41
CA ARG A 165 -3.72 12.74 12.42
C ARG A 165 -4.60 11.56 12.05
N MET A 166 -4.85 11.41 10.73
CA MET A 166 -5.74 10.39 10.20
C MET A 166 -5.01 9.22 9.55
N ALA A 167 -3.70 9.36 9.30
CA ALA A 167 -2.89 8.34 8.64
C ALA A 167 -1.41 8.44 9.04
N HIS A 168 -0.68 7.35 8.85
CA HIS A 168 0.77 7.31 9.01
C HIS A 168 1.45 7.66 7.70
N VAL A 169 1.79 8.94 7.54
CA VAL A 169 2.55 9.49 6.42
C VAL A 169 3.70 10.34 6.93
N TRP A 170 4.63 10.70 6.07
CA TRP A 170 5.79 11.51 6.43
C TRP A 170 5.38 12.82 7.08
N GLN A 171 6.07 13.18 8.16
CA GLN A 171 5.93 14.47 8.84
C GLN A 171 7.30 15.12 8.90
N GLY A 172 7.44 16.32 8.35
CA GLY A 172 8.70 17.05 8.29
C GLY A 172 9.20 17.24 6.86
N ALA A 173 10.48 17.52 6.67
CA ALA A 173 11.09 17.76 5.37
C ALA A 173 11.74 16.47 4.81
N PHE A 174 11.16 15.91 3.76
CA PHE A 174 11.66 14.68 3.14
C PHE A 174 12.95 14.92 2.34
N PRO A 175 13.90 13.99 2.37
CA PRO A 175 14.05 12.76 3.15
C PRO A 175 14.98 12.89 4.37
N TRP A 176 15.26 14.09 4.85
CA TRP A 176 16.32 14.40 5.80
C TRP A 176 15.83 14.80 7.20
N TYR A 177 14.60 15.24 7.32
CA TYR A 177 14.03 15.64 8.61
C TYR A 177 12.66 14.98 8.84
N TYR A 178 12.57 14.14 9.85
CA TYR A 178 11.35 13.48 10.27
C TYR A 178 10.89 14.03 11.62
N ALA A 179 9.77 14.75 11.64
CA ALA A 179 9.31 15.51 12.80
C ALA A 179 8.79 14.65 13.96
N LEU A 180 8.60 13.34 13.75
CA LEU A 180 8.13 12.43 14.80
C LEU A 180 9.29 11.79 15.61
N GLY A 181 10.49 12.25 15.42
CA GLY A 181 11.64 12.04 16.29
C GLY A 181 12.54 10.85 15.96
N SER A 182 12.00 9.67 15.72
CA SER A 182 12.79 8.49 15.34
C SER A 182 12.87 8.33 13.82
N GLU A 183 13.64 7.36 13.38
CA GLU A 183 13.66 7.00 11.96
C GLU A 183 12.25 6.55 11.49
N PRO A 184 11.82 6.96 10.27
CA PRO A 184 10.53 6.59 9.74
C PRO A 184 10.46 5.09 9.48
N THR A 185 9.49 4.44 10.11
CA THR A 185 9.19 3.01 9.95
C THR A 185 7.69 2.83 9.83
N THR A 186 7.24 1.62 9.49
CA THR A 186 5.83 1.24 9.65
C THR A 186 5.41 1.34 11.12
N VAL A 187 4.12 1.43 11.36
CA VAL A 187 3.52 1.32 12.71
C VAL A 187 2.57 0.12 12.74
N ALA A 188 2.23 -0.36 13.94
CA ALA A 188 1.22 -1.39 14.09
C ALA A 188 -0.08 -0.99 13.39
N VAL A 189 -0.76 -1.95 12.76
CA VAL A 189 -2.02 -1.68 12.05
C VAL A 189 -3.11 -1.18 13.00
N GLY A 190 -4.01 -0.35 12.49
CA GLY A 190 -5.16 0.13 13.26
C GLY A 190 -4.85 1.23 14.27
N GLN A 191 -3.70 1.92 14.15
CA GLN A 191 -3.35 3.05 15.02
C GLN A 191 -4.11 4.34 14.67
N PHE A 192 -4.71 4.41 13.49
CA PHE A 192 -5.46 5.56 12.99
C PHE A 192 -6.93 5.21 12.81
N PRO A 193 -7.83 6.22 12.73
CA PRO A 193 -9.25 5.96 12.55
C PRO A 193 -9.55 5.13 11.30
N ALA A 194 -10.51 4.21 11.42
CA ALA A 194 -11.04 3.47 10.30
C ALA A 194 -11.88 4.39 9.38
N ASN A 195 -12.00 4.01 8.11
CA ASN A 195 -12.95 4.64 7.21
C ASN A 195 -14.40 4.20 7.48
N ALA A 196 -15.36 4.65 6.68
CA ALA A 196 -16.79 4.37 6.85
C ALA A 196 -17.16 2.87 6.78
N LEU A 197 -16.32 2.03 6.18
CA LEU A 197 -16.49 0.56 6.16
C LEU A 197 -15.82 -0.15 7.34
N GLY A 198 -15.16 0.59 8.24
CA GLY A 198 -14.39 -0.02 9.33
C GLY A 198 -13.01 -0.55 8.88
N LEU A 199 -12.50 -0.11 7.72
CA LEU A 199 -11.19 -0.48 7.20
C LEU A 199 -10.12 0.47 7.71
N PHE A 200 -9.02 -0.08 8.21
CA PHE A 200 -7.89 0.67 8.74
C PHE A 200 -6.75 0.77 7.72
N ASP A 201 -5.94 1.83 7.88
CA ASP A 201 -4.71 2.04 7.12
C ASP A 201 -4.90 2.00 5.59
N MET A 202 -6.08 2.40 5.09
CA MET A 202 -6.32 2.53 3.64
C MET A 202 -5.46 3.64 3.02
N ILE A 203 -4.88 4.49 3.85
CA ILE A 203 -4.00 5.58 3.47
C ILE A 203 -2.76 5.54 4.36
N GLY A 204 -1.57 5.63 3.75
CA GLY A 204 -0.30 5.65 4.48
C GLY A 204 0.15 4.26 4.98
N ASN A 205 1.02 4.22 5.96
CA ASN A 205 1.72 3.06 6.49
C ASN A 205 2.54 2.33 5.41
N VAL A 206 1.92 1.55 4.51
CA VAL A 206 2.61 0.90 3.38
C VAL A 206 1.80 1.04 2.09
N TRP A 207 2.49 1.08 0.96
CA TRP A 207 1.90 0.85 -0.34
C TRP A 207 1.31 -0.55 -0.43
N GLU A 208 0.15 -0.68 -1.08
CA GLU A 208 -0.55 -1.95 -1.22
C GLU A 208 -0.55 -2.46 -2.66
N TRP A 209 -0.10 -3.70 -2.85
CA TRP A 209 -0.23 -4.39 -4.12
C TRP A 209 -1.68 -4.59 -4.52
N THR A 210 -1.97 -4.37 -5.79
CA THR A 210 -3.22 -4.81 -6.44
C THR A 210 -2.90 -5.86 -7.52
N GLN A 211 -3.93 -6.56 -8.00
CA GLN A 211 -3.78 -7.47 -9.16
C GLN A 211 -3.92 -6.76 -10.51
N SER A 212 -4.13 -5.45 -10.53
CA SER A 212 -4.31 -4.67 -11.76
C SER A 212 -2.97 -4.30 -12.38
N ALA A 213 -2.84 -4.50 -13.70
CA ALA A 213 -1.72 -3.95 -14.45
C ALA A 213 -1.77 -2.42 -14.40
N PHE A 214 -0.61 -1.80 -14.30
CA PHE A 214 -0.48 -0.36 -14.42
C PHE A 214 -0.45 0.04 -15.89
N SER A 215 -1.24 1.06 -16.24
CA SER A 215 -1.17 1.76 -17.51
C SER A 215 -1.20 3.25 -17.24
N GLU A 216 -0.34 4.02 -17.88
CA GLU A 216 -0.32 5.48 -17.78
C GLU A 216 -1.59 6.11 -18.38
N GLN A 217 -2.22 5.42 -19.32
CA GLN A 217 -3.54 5.77 -19.86
C GLN A 217 -4.56 4.76 -19.36
N ALA A 218 -5.75 5.24 -18.99
CA ALA A 218 -6.84 4.35 -18.63
C ALA A 218 -7.09 3.34 -19.76
N ALA A 219 -6.88 2.06 -19.49
CA ALA A 219 -6.93 1.01 -20.49
C ALA A 219 -8.28 0.98 -21.21
N CYS A 220 -8.27 1.10 -22.53
CA CYS A 220 -9.32 0.57 -23.39
C CYS A 220 -9.40 -0.95 -23.18
N CYS A 221 -10.62 -1.51 -23.14
CA CYS A 221 -10.93 -2.90 -22.79
C CYS A 221 -10.36 -4.01 -23.73
N SER A 222 -9.28 -3.81 -24.46
CA SER A 222 -8.81 -4.71 -25.52
C SER A 222 -7.32 -5.02 -25.54
N CYS A 223 -6.59 -4.91 -24.43
CA CYS A 223 -5.17 -5.32 -24.42
C CYS A 223 -5.04 -6.75 -23.91
N SER A 224 -4.60 -7.66 -24.78
CA SER A 224 -4.20 -9.04 -24.46
C SER A 224 -3.11 -9.06 -23.38
N PRO A 225 -3.09 -10.06 -22.48
CA PRO A 225 -2.08 -10.17 -21.46
C PRO A 225 -0.72 -10.48 -22.08
N GLN A 226 0.16 -9.50 -22.18
CA GLN A 226 1.56 -9.76 -22.42
C GLN A 226 2.20 -10.24 -21.12
N GLN A 227 2.70 -11.48 -21.13
CA GLN A 227 3.65 -11.98 -20.14
C GLN A 227 5.02 -11.39 -20.50
N ASP A 228 5.36 -10.24 -19.90
CA ASP A 228 6.67 -9.63 -20.05
C ASP A 228 7.16 -9.14 -18.71
N ASP A 229 8.43 -9.34 -18.39
CA ASP A 229 9.12 -8.89 -17.18
C ASP A 229 9.13 -7.34 -17.04
N THR A 230 8.75 -6.63 -18.08
CA THR A 230 8.63 -5.17 -18.14
C THR A 230 7.28 -4.65 -17.65
N ARG A 231 6.31 -5.54 -17.35
CA ARG A 231 4.96 -5.15 -16.94
C ARG A 231 4.98 -4.52 -15.55
N LEU A 232 4.44 -3.30 -15.45
CA LEU A 232 4.21 -2.65 -14.18
C LEU A 232 2.84 -3.05 -13.60
N TRP A 233 2.76 -3.08 -12.27
CA TRP A 233 1.55 -3.39 -11.52
C TRP A 233 1.16 -2.21 -10.65
N THR A 234 -0.14 -2.01 -10.48
CA THR A 234 -0.66 -0.86 -9.72
C THR A 234 -0.53 -1.09 -8.22
N MET A 235 0.08 -0.12 -7.55
CA MET A 235 0.01 0.01 -6.09
C MET A 235 -0.85 1.20 -5.69
N LYS A 236 -1.47 1.11 -4.51
CA LYS A 236 -2.42 2.09 -3.96
C LYS A 236 -2.06 2.48 -2.53
N GLY A 237 -2.63 3.60 -2.06
CA GLY A 237 -2.65 4.01 -0.65
C GLY A 237 -1.51 4.92 -0.19
N GLY A 238 -0.37 4.92 -0.85
CA GLY A 238 0.83 5.59 -0.35
C GLY A 238 1.42 4.89 0.86
N SER A 239 2.44 5.47 1.47
CA SER A 239 3.12 4.88 2.61
C SER A 239 3.57 5.93 3.64
N HIS A 240 4.15 5.49 4.75
CA HIS A 240 4.77 6.35 5.75
C HIS A 240 5.90 7.24 5.20
N LEU A 241 6.41 6.94 4.00
CA LEU A 241 7.44 7.74 3.31
C LEU A 241 6.85 8.77 2.35
N CYS A 242 5.53 8.83 2.19
CA CYS A 242 4.89 9.83 1.33
C CYS A 242 4.80 11.18 2.06
N ALA A 243 5.46 12.18 1.50
CA ALA A 243 5.49 13.57 1.98
C ALA A 243 4.77 14.49 0.99
N ALA A 244 4.15 15.55 1.49
CA ALA A 244 3.38 16.49 0.66
C ALA A 244 4.24 17.12 -0.45
N GLU A 245 5.48 17.46 -0.13
CA GLU A 245 6.43 18.09 -1.06
C GLU A 245 7.10 17.13 -2.06
N TYR A 246 7.01 15.81 -1.79
CA TYR A 246 7.66 14.79 -2.63
C TYR A 246 6.68 13.85 -3.30
N CYS A 247 5.74 13.26 -2.53
CA CYS A 247 4.87 12.20 -2.98
C CYS A 247 3.48 12.35 -2.35
N LEU A 248 2.65 13.25 -2.87
CA LEU A 248 1.27 13.44 -2.41
C LEU A 248 0.36 12.29 -2.91
N ARG A 249 0.80 11.02 -2.73
CA ARG A 249 0.07 9.83 -3.19
C ARG A 249 -0.66 9.07 -2.07
N TYR A 250 -0.76 9.67 -0.89
CA TYR A 250 -1.58 9.14 0.20
C TYR A 250 -3.07 9.58 0.05
N ARG A 251 -3.68 9.18 -1.08
CA ARG A 251 -5.08 9.49 -1.46
C ARG A 251 -5.70 8.30 -2.17
N PRO A 252 -7.03 8.05 -2.05
CA PRO A 252 -7.68 6.92 -2.71
C PRO A 252 -7.45 6.86 -4.22
N ALA A 253 -7.50 8.01 -4.92
CA ALA A 253 -7.31 8.08 -6.36
C ALA A 253 -5.85 7.88 -6.79
N ALA A 254 -4.88 8.13 -5.90
CA ALA A 254 -3.47 8.02 -6.22
C ALA A 254 -3.07 6.58 -6.55
N ARG A 255 -2.16 6.43 -7.50
CA ARG A 255 -1.67 5.15 -8.00
C ARG A 255 -0.20 5.26 -8.40
N MET A 256 0.50 4.13 -8.39
CA MET A 256 1.89 4.05 -8.84
C MET A 256 2.12 2.71 -9.54
N GLY A 257 2.82 2.74 -10.68
CA GLY A 257 3.23 1.54 -11.40
C GLY A 257 4.59 1.05 -10.93
N VAL A 258 4.69 -0.22 -10.54
CA VAL A 258 5.93 -0.83 -10.04
C VAL A 258 6.11 -2.23 -10.60
N ALA A 259 7.37 -2.61 -10.88
CA ALA A 259 7.70 -3.97 -11.32
C ALA A 259 7.30 -4.99 -10.24
N GLY A 260 6.70 -6.11 -10.65
CA GLY A 260 6.20 -7.13 -9.73
C GLY A 260 7.28 -7.80 -8.86
N SER A 261 8.55 -7.73 -9.28
CA SER A 261 9.70 -8.23 -8.52
C SER A 261 10.24 -7.25 -7.46
N ASN A 262 9.71 -6.02 -7.42
CA ASN A 262 10.20 -5.00 -6.51
C ASN A 262 9.88 -5.35 -5.04
N THR A 263 10.90 -5.23 -4.19
CA THR A 263 10.78 -5.44 -2.74
C THR A 263 11.38 -4.24 -2.01
N THR A 264 10.62 -3.61 -1.13
CA THR A 264 11.10 -2.46 -0.36
C THR A 264 10.49 -2.42 1.04
N SER A 265 11.10 -1.62 1.91
CA SER A 265 10.67 -1.45 3.32
C SER A 265 9.32 -0.74 3.50
N HIS A 266 8.60 -0.40 2.43
CA HIS A 266 7.31 0.31 2.50
C HIS A 266 6.22 -0.28 1.57
N ILE A 267 6.42 -1.50 1.07
CA ILE A 267 5.44 -2.22 0.23
C ILE A 267 4.91 -3.44 0.97
N GLY A 268 3.61 -3.48 1.14
CA GLY A 268 2.83 -4.56 1.71
C GLY A 268 1.56 -4.82 0.90
N PHE A 269 0.50 -5.37 1.54
CA PHE A 269 -0.74 -5.69 0.86
C PHE A 269 -1.87 -6.02 1.84
N ARG A 270 -3.09 -6.10 1.32
CA ARG A 270 -4.26 -6.77 1.93
C ARG A 270 -4.97 -7.62 0.89
N CYS A 271 -5.81 -8.56 1.33
CA CYS A 271 -6.52 -9.48 0.45
C CYS A 271 -8.01 -9.17 0.37
N VAL A 272 -8.63 -9.64 -0.71
CA VAL A 272 -10.07 -9.69 -0.91
C VAL A 272 -10.52 -11.12 -1.19
N LYS A 273 -11.83 -11.37 -1.03
CA LYS A 273 -12.52 -12.59 -1.44
C LYS A 273 -13.72 -12.23 -2.29
N ASP A 274 -14.02 -13.04 -3.27
CA ASP A 274 -15.28 -12.96 -4.00
C ASP A 274 -16.43 -13.35 -3.05
N SER A 275 -17.59 -12.70 -3.24
CA SER A 275 -18.80 -12.94 -2.43
C SER A 275 -19.57 -14.13 -2.91
#